data_315bfb7681f8988b5d44592707a4015e
#
_entry.id   315bfb7681f8988b5d44592707a4015e
#
_cell.length_a   1.000
_cell.length_b   1.000
_cell.length_c   1.000
_cell.angle_alpha   90.00
_cell.angle_beta   90.00
_cell.angle_gamma   90.00
#
_symmetry.space_group_name_H-M   'P 1'
#
loop_
_entity.id
_entity.type
_entity.pdbx_description
1 polymer ?
#
loop_
_entity_poly.entity_id
_entity_poly.type
_entity_poly.pdbx_seq_one_letter_code
_entity_poly.pdbx_strand_id
1 'polypeptide(L)'
;MLSGARRCNALLGLAFVIAMIAVAPPAMSRTVAAPATERILDDSGGRIGSYLTRYEALRKSGQHVAIDGTCASACTLLLGVIPHNRICVTPLAMLAFHAAWDLSLRGAQTNEPGTKYLWSHYPTDVRRWITRHGGLRSQTIYLCDTVDMGRLAGPKPLQLAQF
;
A
#
# COMPACT_ATOMS: atom_id res chain seq x y z
N MET A 1 -27.68 86.31 -48.96
CA MET A 1 -27.43 87.15 -47.74
C MET A 1 -26.94 86.22 -46.64
N LEU A 2 -25.68 86.34 -46.29
CA LEU A 2 -24.97 86.04 -45.08
C LEU A 2 -25.36 84.75 -44.27
N SER A 3 -24.81 83.68 -44.55
CA SER A 3 -23.59 83.01 -44.15
C SER A 3 -23.20 83.15 -42.65
N GLY A 4 -23.31 82.16 -41.89
CA GLY A 4 -22.80 81.99 -40.55
C GLY A 4 -22.19 80.64 -40.34
N ALA A 5 -20.91 80.48 -40.68
CA ALA A 5 -20.15 79.26 -40.43
C ALA A 5 -19.78 79.17 -38.93
N ARG A 6 -20.23 78.13 -38.25
CA ARG A 6 -19.75 77.74 -36.88
C ARG A 6 -18.78 76.61 -37.00
N ARG A 7 -17.53 76.89 -36.63
CA ARG A 7 -16.47 75.88 -36.47
C ARG A 7 -16.70 75.09 -35.18
N CYS A 8 -16.90 73.78 -35.34
CA CYS A 8 -16.83 72.88 -34.18
C CYS A 8 -15.39 72.38 -34.02
N ASN A 9 -14.74 72.79 -32.97
CA ASN A 9 -13.47 72.22 -32.51
C ASN A 9 -13.70 70.80 -31.98
N ALA A 10 -13.19 69.81 -32.73
CA ALA A 10 -13.10 68.43 -32.16
C ALA A 10 -11.89 68.35 -31.32
N LEU A 11 -12.10 68.24 -29.98
CA LEU A 11 -11.09 67.83 -29.03
C LEU A 11 -10.91 66.32 -29.14
N LEU A 12 -9.74 65.89 -29.67
CA LEU A 12 -9.31 64.49 -29.60
C LEU A 12 -8.95 64.16 -28.16
N GLY A 13 -9.85 63.47 -27.49
CA GLY A 13 -9.56 62.83 -26.19
C GLY A 13 -8.84 61.50 -26.45
N LEU A 14 -7.54 61.49 -26.23
CA LEU A 14 -6.72 60.28 -26.25
C LEU A 14 -7.01 59.44 -24.99
N ALA A 15 -7.92 58.50 -25.08
CA ALA A 15 -8.19 57.54 -23.98
C ALA A 15 -7.07 56.49 -23.94
N PHE A 16 -6.19 56.60 -22.94
CA PHE A 16 -5.21 55.58 -22.62
C PHE A 16 -5.94 54.40 -21.95
N VAL A 17 -6.21 53.31 -22.70
CA VAL A 17 -6.67 52.04 -22.13
C VAL A 17 -5.47 51.31 -21.58
N ILE A 18 -5.24 51.41 -20.26
CA ILE A 18 -4.26 50.57 -19.57
C ILE A 18 -4.85 49.18 -19.44
N ALA A 19 -4.44 48.24 -20.31
CA ALA A 19 -4.77 46.83 -20.20
C ALA A 19 -4.01 46.25 -18.99
N MET A 20 -4.68 46.06 -17.87
CA MET A 20 -4.16 45.28 -16.72
C MET A 20 -4.09 43.83 -17.16
N ILE A 21 -2.90 43.36 -17.55
CA ILE A 21 -2.62 41.94 -17.76
C ILE A 21 -2.56 41.31 -16.39
N ALA A 22 -3.63 40.64 -15.97
CA ALA A 22 -3.63 39.81 -14.75
C ALA A 22 -2.72 38.62 -15.01
N VAL A 23 -1.49 38.66 -14.51
CA VAL A 23 -0.58 37.52 -14.47
C VAL A 23 -1.12 36.57 -13.41
N ALA A 24 -1.84 35.51 -13.86
CA ALA A 24 -2.25 34.44 -12.97
C ALA A 24 -1.00 33.73 -12.42
N PRO A 25 -0.90 33.50 -11.09
CA PRO A 25 0.22 32.74 -10.55
C PRO A 25 0.23 31.32 -11.13
N PRO A 26 1.41 30.76 -11.43
CA PRO A 26 1.49 29.39 -11.94
C PRO A 26 0.85 28.46 -10.91
N ALA A 27 -0.14 27.69 -11.36
CA ALA A 27 -0.72 26.62 -10.55
C ALA A 27 0.39 25.62 -10.22
N MET A 28 0.86 25.64 -8.98
CA MET A 28 1.79 24.61 -8.49
C MET A 28 1.06 23.28 -8.51
N SER A 29 1.27 22.49 -9.55
CA SER A 29 0.88 21.10 -9.61
C SER A 29 1.60 20.39 -8.46
N ARG A 30 0.89 20.12 -7.35
CA ARG A 30 1.37 19.21 -6.32
C ARG A 30 1.52 17.84 -6.99
N THR A 31 2.74 17.48 -7.35
CA THR A 31 3.07 16.10 -7.71
C THR A 31 2.82 15.28 -6.44
N VAL A 32 1.70 14.57 -6.40
CA VAL A 32 1.44 13.58 -5.34
C VAL A 32 2.46 12.48 -5.61
N ALA A 33 3.51 12.43 -4.79
CA ALA A 33 4.48 11.34 -4.86
C ALA A 33 3.73 10.02 -4.74
N ALA A 34 4.04 9.05 -5.61
CA ALA A 34 3.50 7.71 -5.49
C ALA A 34 3.76 7.16 -4.08
N PRO A 35 2.80 6.48 -3.45
CA PRO A 35 3.00 5.96 -2.11
C PRO A 35 4.22 5.04 -2.09
N ALA A 36 5.12 5.25 -1.13
CA ALA A 36 6.31 4.43 -0.96
C ALA A 36 5.94 2.95 -0.81
N THR A 37 6.82 2.06 -1.28
CA THR A 37 6.64 0.61 -1.14
C THR A 37 7.49 0.11 0.03
N GLU A 38 6.84 -0.51 1.00
CA GLU A 38 7.51 -1.24 2.09
C GLU A 38 8.01 -2.59 1.55
N ARG A 39 9.31 -2.89 1.69
CA ARG A 39 9.88 -4.17 1.25
C ARG A 39 10.18 -5.07 2.43
N ILE A 40 9.71 -6.30 2.36
CA ILE A 40 10.00 -7.37 3.32
C ILE A 40 11.03 -8.28 2.68
N LEU A 41 12.29 -8.23 3.18
CA LEU A 41 13.41 -9.03 2.68
C LEU A 41 13.61 -10.28 3.50
N ASP A 42 13.56 -10.15 4.84
CA ASP A 42 13.67 -11.25 5.79
C ASP A 42 12.99 -10.84 7.10
N ASP A 43 11.87 -11.49 7.40
CA ASP A 43 11.05 -11.18 8.57
C ASP A 43 10.55 -12.49 9.20
N SER A 44 11.16 -12.89 10.29
CA SER A 44 10.84 -14.14 11.02
C SER A 44 9.57 -14.03 11.86
N GLY A 45 8.90 -12.87 11.86
CA GLY A 45 7.71 -12.63 12.67
C GLY A 45 8.03 -12.21 14.10
N GLY A 46 7.03 -12.26 14.96
CA GLY A 46 7.14 -11.79 16.33
C GLY A 46 5.78 -11.64 17.02
N ARG A 47 5.64 -10.63 17.87
CA ARG A 47 4.41 -10.38 18.61
C ARG A 47 3.27 -9.99 17.67
N ILE A 48 2.21 -10.78 17.66
CA ILE A 48 1.03 -10.61 16.79
C ILE A 48 0.49 -9.18 16.84
N GLY A 49 0.28 -8.63 18.04
CA GLY A 49 -0.26 -7.27 18.21
C GLY A 49 0.61 -6.18 17.57
N SER A 50 1.94 -6.30 17.65
CA SER A 50 2.86 -5.35 17.03
C SER A 50 2.75 -5.36 15.50
N TYR A 51 2.60 -6.55 14.90
CA TYR A 51 2.41 -6.69 13.46
C TYR A 51 1.07 -6.12 12.98
N LEU A 52 0.00 -6.38 13.71
CA LEU A 52 -1.31 -5.80 13.39
C LEU A 52 -1.27 -4.27 13.42
N THR A 53 -0.68 -3.68 14.46
CA THR A 53 -0.53 -2.22 14.55
C THR A 53 0.27 -1.66 13.37
N ARG A 54 1.41 -2.30 13.01
CA ARG A 54 2.23 -1.92 11.85
C ARG A 54 1.44 -1.99 10.54
N TYR A 55 0.75 -3.10 10.30
CA TYR A 55 0.01 -3.30 9.06
C TYR A 55 -1.25 -2.44 8.95
N GLU A 56 -1.90 -2.14 10.05
CA GLU A 56 -2.99 -1.16 10.04
C GLU A 56 -2.49 0.25 9.70
N ALA A 57 -1.31 0.65 10.20
CA ALA A 57 -0.69 1.92 9.81
C ALA A 57 -0.36 1.94 8.30
N LEU A 58 0.24 0.86 7.76
CA LEU A 58 0.50 0.70 6.33
C LEU A 58 -0.80 0.70 5.50
N ARG A 59 -1.83 0.06 5.98
CA ARG A 59 -3.15 0.09 5.33
C ARG A 59 -3.72 1.50 5.25
N LYS A 60 -3.62 2.26 6.34
CA LYS A 60 -4.11 3.65 6.43
C LYS A 60 -3.29 4.61 5.56
N SER A 61 -1.98 4.43 5.48
CA SER A 61 -1.09 5.29 4.68
C SER A 61 -1.25 5.12 3.17
N GLY A 62 -1.92 4.05 2.73
CA GLY A 62 -2.04 3.74 1.30
C GLY A 62 -0.79 3.10 0.68
N GLN A 63 0.27 2.85 1.46
CA GLN A 63 1.51 2.26 0.97
C GLN A 63 1.31 0.85 0.42
N HIS A 64 2.15 0.50 -0.56
CA HIS A 64 2.28 -0.86 -1.08
C HIS A 64 3.25 -1.67 -0.23
N VAL A 65 3.11 -2.98 -0.26
CA VAL A 65 4.03 -3.91 0.40
C VAL A 65 4.55 -4.90 -0.63
N ALA A 66 5.86 -5.05 -0.70
CA ALA A 66 6.52 -6.05 -1.54
C ALA A 66 7.16 -7.13 -0.66
N ILE A 67 6.76 -8.38 -0.82
CA ILE A 67 7.42 -9.52 -0.19
C ILE A 67 8.51 -9.98 -1.16
N ASP A 68 9.78 -9.80 -0.76
CA ASP A 68 10.96 -10.03 -1.59
C ASP A 68 11.98 -10.93 -0.87
N GLY A 69 11.50 -11.81 -0.03
CA GLY A 69 12.25 -12.75 0.77
C GLY A 69 11.33 -13.45 1.75
N THR A 70 11.87 -13.86 2.89
CA THR A 70 11.11 -14.59 3.91
C THR A 70 10.15 -13.67 4.66
N CYS A 71 8.89 -14.11 4.77
CA CYS A 71 7.89 -13.52 5.65
C CYS A 71 7.23 -14.64 6.46
N ALA A 72 7.60 -14.78 7.72
CA ALA A 72 7.21 -15.88 8.58
C ALA A 72 6.30 -15.45 9.72
N SER A 73 5.47 -16.38 10.21
CA SER A 73 4.68 -16.21 11.43
C SER A 73 3.79 -14.95 11.39
N ALA A 74 3.90 -14.07 12.38
CA ALA A 74 3.12 -12.82 12.46
C ALA A 74 3.33 -11.89 11.25
N CYS A 75 4.45 -12.01 10.52
CA CYS A 75 4.65 -11.30 9.26
C CYS A 75 3.53 -11.61 8.26
N THR A 76 3.07 -12.85 8.17
CA THR A 76 2.04 -13.28 7.21
C THR A 76 0.65 -12.66 7.45
N LEU A 77 0.44 -12.00 8.58
CA LEU A 77 -0.80 -11.25 8.87
C LEU A 77 -1.07 -10.13 7.85
N LEU A 78 -0.03 -9.65 7.15
CA LEU A 78 -0.20 -8.67 6.08
C LEU A 78 -1.23 -9.13 5.04
N LEU A 79 -1.30 -10.45 4.77
CA LEU A 79 -2.24 -11.02 3.78
C LEU A 79 -3.72 -10.78 4.14
N GLY A 80 -4.02 -10.58 5.41
CA GLY A 80 -5.38 -10.29 5.88
C GLY A 80 -5.65 -8.82 6.22
N VAL A 81 -4.60 -8.02 6.38
CA VAL A 81 -4.74 -6.62 6.80
C VAL A 81 -4.57 -5.65 5.63
N ILE A 82 -3.59 -5.91 4.76
CA ILE A 82 -3.31 -5.09 3.59
C ILE A 82 -4.22 -5.53 2.43
N PRO A 83 -4.86 -4.61 1.70
CA PRO A 83 -5.61 -4.96 0.50
C PRO A 83 -4.72 -5.68 -0.53
N HIS A 84 -5.22 -6.78 -1.11
CA HIS A 84 -4.45 -7.63 -2.03
C HIS A 84 -3.84 -6.87 -3.21
N ASN A 85 -4.53 -5.87 -3.74
CA ASN A 85 -4.03 -5.03 -4.83
C ASN A 85 -2.87 -4.11 -4.44
N ARG A 86 -2.47 -4.11 -3.17
CA ARG A 86 -1.31 -3.38 -2.65
C ARG A 86 -0.20 -4.32 -2.13
N ILE A 87 -0.39 -5.64 -2.26
CA ILE A 87 0.64 -6.62 -1.95
C ILE A 87 1.21 -7.13 -3.26
N CYS A 88 2.51 -7.13 -3.41
CA CYS A 88 3.19 -7.83 -4.48
C CYS A 88 4.20 -8.83 -3.90
N VAL A 89 4.46 -9.89 -4.66
CA VAL A 89 5.42 -10.91 -4.30
C VAL A 89 6.45 -11.04 -5.43
N THR A 90 7.71 -11.18 -5.06
CA THR A 90 8.79 -11.44 -6.02
C THR A 90 9.04 -12.94 -6.13
N PRO A 91 9.83 -13.39 -7.10
CA PRO A 91 10.26 -14.79 -7.18
C PRO A 91 11.09 -15.27 -5.97
N LEU A 92 11.59 -14.35 -5.15
CA LEU A 92 12.33 -14.65 -3.92
C LEU A 92 11.43 -14.80 -2.69
N ALA A 93 10.15 -14.46 -2.83
CA ALA A 93 9.22 -14.49 -1.71
C ALA A 93 9.02 -15.91 -1.17
N MET A 94 9.01 -16.02 0.15
CA MET A 94 8.69 -17.23 0.89
C MET A 94 7.79 -16.90 2.07
N LEU A 95 6.58 -17.45 2.08
CA LEU A 95 5.68 -17.32 3.22
C LEU A 95 5.79 -18.56 4.11
N ALA A 96 5.88 -18.35 5.42
CA ALA A 96 6.01 -19.44 6.38
C ALA A 96 4.94 -19.34 7.49
N PHE A 97 4.12 -20.36 7.59
CA PHE A 97 2.98 -20.41 8.51
C PHE A 97 3.18 -21.47 9.58
N HIS A 98 2.89 -21.15 10.82
CA HIS A 98 2.87 -22.07 11.95
C HIS A 98 1.89 -21.57 13.02
N ALA A 99 1.61 -22.42 14.01
CA ALA A 99 0.83 -22.02 15.18
C ALA A 99 1.56 -20.96 16.00
N ALA A 100 0.82 -20.06 16.63
CA ALA A 100 1.42 -19.16 17.60
C ALA A 100 2.02 -19.94 18.78
N TRP A 101 3.08 -19.40 19.36
CA TRP A 101 3.74 -20.00 20.50
C TRP A 101 4.21 -18.94 21.49
N ASP A 102 4.33 -19.34 22.73
CA ASP A 102 4.90 -18.55 23.83
C ASP A 102 6.16 -19.20 24.34
N LEU A 103 7.11 -18.38 24.77
CA LEU A 103 8.25 -18.84 25.54
C LEU A 103 7.83 -19.04 26.99
N SER A 104 8.05 -20.24 27.52
CA SER A 104 7.89 -20.57 28.94
C SER A 104 9.19 -21.11 29.50
N LEU A 105 9.25 -21.30 30.80
CA LEU A 105 10.38 -21.97 31.48
C LEU A 105 10.60 -23.40 30.96
N ARG A 106 9.61 -23.99 30.29
CA ARG A 106 9.67 -25.33 29.68
C ARG A 106 9.98 -25.32 28.21
N GLY A 107 10.36 -24.15 27.63
CA GLY A 107 10.60 -23.96 26.22
C GLY A 107 9.40 -23.39 25.49
N ALA A 108 9.42 -23.43 24.14
CA ALA A 108 8.35 -22.96 23.30
C ALA A 108 7.12 -23.87 23.42
N GLN A 109 5.97 -23.29 23.71
CA GLN A 109 4.69 -24.00 23.80
C GLN A 109 3.67 -23.36 22.85
N THR A 110 2.85 -24.20 22.21
CA THR A 110 1.77 -23.71 21.33
C THR A 110 0.78 -22.88 22.12
N ASN A 111 0.51 -21.68 21.62
CA ASN A 111 -0.50 -20.78 22.15
C ASN A 111 -1.78 -20.90 21.29
N GLU A 112 -2.73 -21.69 21.79
CA GLU A 112 -4.01 -21.91 21.08
C GLU A 112 -4.83 -20.64 20.87
N PRO A 113 -4.99 -19.74 21.87
CA PRO A 113 -5.66 -18.45 21.64
C PRO A 113 -4.98 -17.61 20.56
N GLY A 114 -3.65 -17.51 20.60
CA GLY A 114 -2.87 -16.80 19.60
C GLY A 114 -3.01 -17.42 18.20
N THR A 115 -3.04 -18.75 18.11
CA THR A 115 -3.24 -19.49 16.85
C THR A 115 -4.63 -19.20 16.26
N LYS A 116 -5.67 -19.24 17.08
CA LYS A 116 -7.03 -18.88 16.66
C LYS A 116 -7.12 -17.42 16.19
N TYR A 117 -6.39 -16.54 16.86
CA TYR A 117 -6.34 -15.14 16.51
C TYR A 117 -5.63 -14.91 15.18
N LEU A 118 -4.47 -15.55 14.92
CA LEU A 118 -3.84 -15.57 13.59
C LEU A 118 -4.80 -16.06 12.52
N TRP A 119 -5.42 -17.20 12.76
CA TRP A 119 -6.36 -17.83 11.85
C TRP A 119 -7.50 -16.91 11.45
N SER A 120 -8.05 -16.16 12.40
CA SER A 120 -9.18 -15.25 12.14
C SER A 120 -8.83 -14.11 11.19
N HIS A 121 -7.54 -13.74 11.10
CA HIS A 121 -7.06 -12.65 10.24
C HIS A 121 -6.73 -13.12 8.82
N TYR A 122 -6.55 -14.42 8.59
CA TYR A 122 -6.23 -14.87 7.24
C TYR A 122 -7.46 -14.86 6.31
N PRO A 123 -7.28 -14.41 5.04
CA PRO A 123 -8.30 -14.53 4.01
C PRO A 123 -8.70 -16.00 3.77
N THR A 124 -9.89 -16.20 3.22
CA THR A 124 -10.43 -17.55 2.98
C THR A 124 -9.50 -18.41 2.13
N ASP A 125 -8.84 -17.84 1.12
CA ASP A 125 -7.95 -18.58 0.23
C ASP A 125 -6.67 -19.01 0.95
N VAL A 126 -6.10 -18.15 1.78
CA VAL A 126 -4.96 -18.47 2.65
C VAL A 126 -5.35 -19.57 3.63
N ARG A 127 -6.49 -19.45 4.30
CA ARG A 127 -6.99 -20.49 5.23
C ARG A 127 -7.19 -21.84 4.52
N ARG A 128 -7.76 -21.83 3.33
CA ARG A 128 -7.95 -23.03 2.52
C ARG A 128 -6.63 -23.69 2.14
N TRP A 129 -5.64 -22.88 1.76
CA TRP A 129 -4.29 -23.37 1.45
C TRP A 129 -3.65 -23.99 2.69
N ILE A 130 -3.63 -23.30 3.81
CA ILE A 130 -3.08 -23.79 5.10
C ILE A 130 -3.75 -25.12 5.51
N THR A 131 -5.08 -25.19 5.41
CA THR A 131 -5.82 -26.42 5.76
C THR A 131 -5.38 -27.61 4.91
N ARG A 132 -5.18 -27.43 3.60
CA ARG A 132 -4.71 -28.50 2.70
C ARG A 132 -3.28 -28.96 3.02
N HIS A 133 -2.48 -28.12 3.65
CA HIS A 133 -1.10 -28.41 4.05
C HIS A 133 -0.95 -28.78 5.52
N GLY A 134 -2.02 -29.20 6.18
CA GLY A 134 -2.00 -29.77 7.52
C GLY A 134 -2.40 -28.81 8.65
N GLY A 135 -2.81 -27.57 8.32
CA GLY A 135 -3.23 -26.58 9.31
C GLY A 135 -2.08 -25.86 10.02
N LEU A 136 -2.43 -24.90 10.88
CA LEU A 136 -1.43 -24.23 11.73
C LEU A 136 -1.02 -25.15 12.87
N ARG A 137 0.21 -25.63 12.82
CA ARG A 137 0.81 -26.50 13.84
C ARG A 137 2.14 -25.90 14.33
N SER A 138 2.79 -26.54 15.30
CA SER A 138 4.16 -26.18 15.71
C SER A 138 5.16 -26.33 14.58
N GLN A 139 4.93 -27.29 13.68
CA GLN A 139 5.72 -27.45 12.46
C GLN A 139 5.35 -26.36 11.45
N THR A 140 6.37 -25.71 10.89
CA THR A 140 6.21 -24.66 9.87
C THR A 140 5.88 -25.28 8.52
N ILE A 141 4.91 -24.68 7.81
CA ILE A 141 4.61 -24.97 6.41
C ILE A 141 5.04 -23.77 5.54
N TYR A 142 5.69 -24.05 4.42
CA TYR A 142 6.27 -23.04 3.55
C TYR A 142 5.50 -22.95 2.24
N LEU A 143 5.25 -21.73 1.81
CA LEU A 143 4.70 -21.41 0.50
C LEU A 143 5.77 -20.65 -0.30
N CYS A 144 6.36 -21.33 -1.27
CA CYS A 144 7.42 -20.80 -2.15
C CYS A 144 6.99 -20.81 -3.63
N ASP A 145 5.83 -21.34 -3.96
CA ASP A 145 5.34 -21.41 -5.33
C ASP A 145 4.76 -20.04 -5.74
N THR A 146 5.36 -19.44 -6.76
CA THR A 146 4.94 -18.14 -7.29
C THR A 146 3.51 -18.16 -7.86
N VAL A 147 3.03 -19.31 -8.34
CA VAL A 147 1.67 -19.46 -8.86
C VAL A 147 0.65 -19.41 -7.73
N ASP A 148 0.90 -20.16 -6.66
CA ASP A 148 0.03 -20.15 -5.47
C ASP A 148 0.13 -18.82 -4.74
N MET A 149 1.32 -18.22 -4.64
CA MET A 149 1.48 -16.88 -4.08
C MET A 149 0.74 -15.81 -4.88
N GLY A 150 0.80 -15.86 -6.20
CA GLY A 150 0.05 -14.93 -7.06
C GLY A 150 -1.47 -15.02 -6.86
N ARG A 151 -1.98 -16.21 -6.53
CA ARG A 151 -3.39 -16.44 -6.19
C ARG A 151 -3.75 -15.88 -4.79
N LEU A 152 -2.83 -15.96 -3.84
CA LEU A 152 -3.05 -15.51 -2.46
C LEU A 152 -2.79 -14.01 -2.27
N ALA A 153 -1.92 -13.43 -3.08
CA ALA A 153 -1.59 -12.00 -3.04
C ALA A 153 -2.47 -11.13 -3.94
N GLY A 154 -3.40 -11.72 -4.72
CA GLY A 154 -4.34 -11.00 -5.58
C GLY A 154 -4.06 -11.12 -7.09
N PRO A 155 -5.02 -10.70 -7.95
CA PRO A 155 -5.10 -11.10 -9.36
C PRO A 155 -4.11 -10.44 -10.34
N LYS A 156 -3.12 -9.67 -9.89
CA LYS A 156 -2.06 -9.13 -10.76
C LYS A 156 -0.73 -9.08 -10.04
N PRO A 157 0.31 -9.77 -10.57
CA PRO A 157 1.66 -9.38 -10.24
C PRO A 157 1.80 -7.93 -10.72
N LEU A 158 2.09 -7.01 -9.79
CA LEU A 158 2.62 -5.71 -10.17
C LEU A 158 3.86 -6.01 -11.03
N GLN A 159 3.83 -5.58 -12.31
CA GLN A 159 5.04 -5.54 -13.10
C GLN A 159 6.07 -4.82 -12.22
N LEU A 160 7.11 -5.55 -11.84
CA LEU A 160 8.27 -4.99 -11.18
C LEU A 160 8.75 -3.88 -12.11
N ALA A 161 8.40 -2.64 -11.80
CA ALA A 161 9.13 -1.51 -12.34
C ALA A 161 10.58 -1.77 -11.96
N GLN A 162 11.42 -1.92 -12.95
CA GLN A 162 12.85 -2.09 -12.79
C GLN A 162 13.34 -0.98 -11.86
N PHE A 163 13.84 -1.36 -10.70
CA PHE A 163 14.56 -0.49 -9.78
C PHE A 163 16.04 -0.54 -10.11
#